data_53368fbe53049d5b368436d4dd2982b1
#
_entry.id   53368fbe53049d5b368436d4dd2982b1
#
_cell.length_a   1.000
_cell.length_b   1.000
_cell.length_c   1.000
_cell.angle_alpha   90.00
_cell.angle_beta   90.00
_cell.angle_gamma   90.00
#
_symmetry.space_group_name_H-M   'P 1'
#
loop_
_entity.id
_entity.type
_entity.pdbx_description
1 polymer ?
#
loop_
_entity_poly.entity_id
_entity_poly.type
_entity_poly.pdbx_seq_one_letter_code
_entity_poly.pdbx_strand_id
1 'polypeptide(L)'
;MLFTSRANLAKTLSPVVLVVLCLGLGGCITTTESVFTEDASPKKALEKRVALARQYIGEGNWEAAKRNLQLADQIDANNPEVYEAFALVYQSTGEYELAEENFRKAISLDKNFSRCRNNYAAFLYSQQRYKEAEEQLDYVVKDTLYSGRPNAFVNLGLCRLKLFDTQGAEEAFVRALAMDRTNPIALYELARIRYEAQDYATATKYYDTYRTVVRKQSAAGLLLGIQLAKADGDKDSEASYALALRNLYPKSAEYQAYKRAVKQ
;
A
#
# COMPACT_ATOMS: atom_id res chain seq x y z
N MET A 1 -77.89 2.12 -59.20
CA MET A 1 -78.76 3.29 -59.02
C MET A 1 -78.21 4.12 -57.82
N LEU A 2 -78.05 5.39 -58.14
CA LEU A 2 -77.85 6.55 -57.19
C LEU A 2 -76.47 6.65 -56.49
N PHE A 3 -75.57 7.39 -57.07
CA PHE A 3 -75.23 8.85 -56.95
C PHE A 3 -75.44 9.41 -55.54
N THR A 4 -74.36 9.96 -54.92
CA THR A 4 -74.02 11.37 -54.75
C THR A 4 -72.88 11.47 -53.77
N SER A 5 -71.94 12.18 -54.06
CA SER A 5 -71.52 13.59 -54.01
C SER A 5 -70.42 13.82 -52.98
N ARG A 6 -69.26 14.05 -53.50
CA ARG A 6 -68.13 14.61 -52.71
C ARG A 6 -68.37 16.09 -52.57
N ALA A 7 -68.48 16.57 -51.36
CA ALA A 7 -68.42 18.00 -51.07
C ALA A 7 -67.01 18.36 -50.56
N ASN A 8 -66.33 19.21 -51.34
CA ASN A 8 -65.07 19.87 -50.97
C ASN A 8 -65.26 20.76 -49.76
N LEU A 9 -64.49 20.53 -48.72
CA LEU A 9 -64.40 21.48 -47.59
C LEU A 9 -62.96 21.97 -47.48
N ALA A 10 -62.55 22.79 -48.46
CA ALA A 10 -61.39 23.65 -48.31
C ALA A 10 -61.83 24.88 -47.48
N LYS A 11 -61.77 24.78 -46.18
CA LYS A 11 -61.92 25.93 -45.28
C LYS A 11 -60.54 26.53 -45.06
N THR A 12 -60.36 27.71 -45.57
CA THR A 12 -59.25 28.69 -45.38
C THR A 12 -58.97 28.82 -43.88
N LEU A 13 -57.85 28.31 -43.38
CA LEU A 13 -57.39 28.66 -42.09
C LEU A 13 -57.07 30.15 -42.06
N SER A 14 -57.68 30.86 -41.10
CA SER A 14 -57.45 32.27 -40.87
C SER A 14 -55.97 32.53 -40.58
N PRO A 15 -55.39 33.61 -41.17
CA PRO A 15 -53.97 33.98 -40.92
C PRO A 15 -53.64 34.17 -39.44
N VAL A 16 -54.63 34.40 -38.60
CA VAL A 16 -54.47 34.54 -37.14
C VAL A 16 -54.08 33.19 -36.50
N VAL A 17 -54.58 32.05 -37.01
CA VAL A 17 -54.23 30.72 -36.50
C VAL A 17 -52.79 30.36 -36.88
N LEU A 18 -52.30 30.83 -38.03
CA LEU A 18 -50.93 30.61 -38.47
C LEU A 18 -49.92 31.38 -37.62
N VAL A 19 -50.27 32.63 -37.20
CA VAL A 19 -49.42 33.47 -36.34
C VAL A 19 -49.33 32.88 -34.90
N VAL A 20 -50.45 32.33 -34.38
CA VAL A 20 -50.44 31.69 -33.05
C VAL A 20 -49.65 30.37 -33.05
N LEU A 21 -49.65 29.64 -34.18
CA LEU A 21 -48.85 28.41 -34.29
C LEU A 21 -47.33 28.67 -34.40
N CYS A 22 -46.94 29.81 -34.95
CA CYS A 22 -45.52 30.24 -35.05
C CYS A 22 -44.97 30.79 -33.73
N LEU A 23 -45.81 31.28 -32.81
CA LEU A 23 -45.42 31.77 -31.49
C LEU A 23 -45.24 30.63 -30.45
N GLY A 24 -45.77 29.44 -30.74
CA GLY A 24 -45.64 28.26 -29.88
C GLY A 24 -44.33 27.46 -30.07
N LEU A 25 -43.49 27.81 -31.07
CA LEU A 25 -42.21 27.16 -31.35
C LEU A 25 -41.01 27.91 -30.77
N GLY A 26 -41.25 28.85 -29.84
CA GLY A 26 -40.20 29.38 -28.98
C GLY A 26 -39.74 28.29 -28.03
N GLY A 27 -39.04 27.29 -28.57
CA GLY A 27 -38.34 26.32 -27.76
C GLY A 27 -37.43 27.05 -26.81
N CYS A 28 -37.63 26.85 -25.50
CA CYS A 28 -36.63 27.21 -24.51
C CYS A 28 -35.29 26.61 -24.97
N ILE A 29 -34.41 27.45 -25.51
CA ILE A 29 -33.00 27.13 -25.55
C ILE A 29 -32.61 27.11 -24.08
N THR A 30 -32.73 25.95 -23.46
CA THR A 30 -31.99 25.66 -22.25
C THR A 30 -30.54 25.73 -22.69
N THR A 31 -29.91 26.89 -22.55
CA THR A 31 -28.46 26.91 -22.38
C THR A 31 -28.20 26.07 -21.14
N THR A 32 -27.95 24.78 -21.33
CA THR A 32 -27.14 24.08 -20.40
C THR A 32 -25.83 24.85 -20.36
N GLU A 33 -25.71 25.81 -19.43
CA GLU A 33 -24.40 26.19 -18.97
C GLU A 33 -23.72 24.83 -18.71
N SER A 34 -22.74 24.53 -19.56
CA SER A 34 -21.84 23.44 -19.28
C SER A 34 -21.41 23.68 -17.85
N VAL A 35 -21.84 22.77 -16.95
CA VAL A 35 -21.23 22.69 -15.62
C VAL A 35 -19.76 22.78 -15.91
N PHE A 36 -19.16 23.91 -15.54
CA PHE A 36 -17.78 24.22 -15.82
C PHE A 36 -16.97 23.02 -15.45
N THR A 37 -16.53 22.24 -16.40
CA THR A 37 -15.29 21.54 -16.27
C THR A 37 -14.28 22.67 -16.11
N GLU A 38 -14.03 23.04 -14.85
CA GLU A 38 -12.90 23.91 -14.49
C GLU A 38 -11.75 23.34 -15.29
N ASP A 39 -11.23 24.13 -16.26
CA ASP A 39 -10.15 23.65 -17.14
C ASP A 39 -9.10 23.06 -16.21
N ALA A 40 -8.99 21.75 -16.25
CA ALA A 40 -8.18 21.06 -15.25
C ALA A 40 -6.76 21.52 -15.48
N SER A 41 -6.26 22.40 -14.59
CA SER A 41 -4.90 22.91 -14.71
C SER A 41 -3.96 21.72 -14.92
N PRO A 42 -2.91 21.83 -15.71
CA PRO A 42 -1.96 20.73 -15.94
C PRO A 42 -1.53 20.08 -14.64
N LYS A 43 -1.36 20.86 -13.58
CA LYS A 43 -1.04 20.35 -12.23
C LYS A 43 -2.14 19.44 -11.68
N LYS A 44 -3.42 19.85 -11.72
CA LYS A 44 -4.55 19.02 -11.28
C LYS A 44 -4.69 17.75 -12.13
N ALA A 45 -4.43 17.84 -13.44
CA ALA A 45 -4.45 16.70 -14.34
C ALA A 45 -3.34 15.68 -13.96
N LEU A 46 -2.12 16.16 -13.72
CA LEU A 46 -0.99 15.36 -13.26
C LEU A 46 -1.32 14.64 -11.95
N GLU A 47 -1.76 15.38 -10.93
CA GLU A 47 -2.13 14.81 -9.62
C GLU A 47 -3.18 13.70 -9.74
N LYS A 48 -4.23 13.93 -10.55
CA LYS A 48 -5.27 12.92 -10.82
C LYS A 48 -4.71 11.68 -11.52
N ARG A 49 -3.81 11.85 -12.51
CA ARG A 49 -3.18 10.72 -13.22
C ARG A 49 -2.32 9.88 -12.28
N VAL A 50 -1.50 10.51 -11.46
CA VAL A 50 -0.67 9.81 -10.46
C VAL A 50 -1.54 9.11 -9.43
N ALA A 51 -2.58 9.75 -8.90
CA ALA A 51 -3.51 9.15 -7.95
C ALA A 51 -4.21 7.91 -8.54
N LEU A 52 -4.71 8.01 -9.78
CA LEU A 52 -5.36 6.91 -10.48
C LEU A 52 -4.37 5.76 -10.76
N ALA A 53 -3.14 6.08 -11.15
CA ALA A 53 -2.10 5.07 -11.32
C ALA A 53 -1.80 4.32 -10.02
N ARG A 54 -1.72 5.02 -8.88
CA ARG A 54 -1.53 4.39 -7.56
C ARG A 54 -2.70 3.49 -7.16
N GLN A 55 -3.93 3.89 -7.50
CA GLN A 55 -5.10 3.03 -7.30
C GLN A 55 -4.95 1.74 -8.11
N TYR A 56 -4.64 1.83 -9.41
CA TYR A 56 -4.44 0.66 -10.27
C TYR A 56 -3.27 -0.22 -9.80
N ILE A 57 -2.20 0.36 -9.24
CA ILE A 57 -1.13 -0.40 -8.59
C ILE A 57 -1.69 -1.22 -7.42
N GLY A 58 -2.51 -0.63 -6.57
CA GLY A 58 -3.17 -1.32 -5.46
C GLY A 58 -4.12 -2.44 -5.91
N GLU A 59 -4.72 -2.33 -7.10
CA GLU A 59 -5.60 -3.32 -7.73
C GLU A 59 -4.84 -4.39 -8.53
N GLY A 60 -3.51 -4.24 -8.70
CA GLY A 60 -2.71 -5.13 -9.56
C GLY A 60 -2.94 -4.93 -11.07
N ASN A 61 -3.57 -3.82 -11.46
CA ASN A 61 -3.82 -3.49 -12.86
C ASN A 61 -2.65 -2.69 -13.46
N TRP A 62 -1.56 -3.39 -13.73
CA TRP A 62 -0.28 -2.80 -14.14
C TRP A 62 -0.37 -2.02 -15.45
N GLU A 63 -1.13 -2.51 -16.42
CA GLU A 63 -1.29 -1.85 -17.72
C GLU A 63 -2.05 -0.53 -17.61
N ALA A 64 -3.11 -0.47 -16.81
CA ALA A 64 -3.82 0.76 -16.57
C ALA A 64 -2.96 1.77 -15.77
N ALA A 65 -2.15 1.28 -14.81
CA ALA A 65 -1.19 2.10 -14.11
C ALA A 65 -0.15 2.70 -15.06
N LYS A 66 0.52 1.88 -15.89
CA LYS A 66 1.50 2.34 -16.89
C LYS A 66 0.93 3.42 -17.82
N ARG A 67 -0.27 3.20 -18.38
CA ARG A 67 -0.92 4.20 -19.25
C ARG A 67 -1.14 5.54 -18.56
N ASN A 68 -1.60 5.53 -17.31
CA ASN A 68 -1.82 6.77 -16.57
C ASN A 68 -0.50 7.47 -16.21
N LEU A 69 0.55 6.71 -15.89
CA LEU A 69 1.88 7.25 -15.62
C LEU A 69 2.53 7.84 -16.89
N GLN A 70 2.35 7.21 -18.06
CA GLN A 70 2.81 7.78 -19.33
C GLN A 70 2.12 9.11 -19.64
N LEU A 71 0.82 9.22 -19.39
CA LEU A 71 0.09 10.47 -19.54
C LEU A 71 0.51 11.51 -18.49
N ALA A 72 0.86 11.10 -17.29
CA ALA A 72 1.41 11.98 -16.26
C ALA A 72 2.80 12.52 -16.64
N ASP A 73 3.67 11.64 -17.14
CA ASP A 73 5.02 11.99 -17.61
C ASP A 73 5.01 12.99 -18.78
N GLN A 74 4.02 12.88 -19.69
CA GLN A 74 3.80 13.86 -20.78
C GLN A 74 3.40 15.24 -20.26
N ILE A 75 2.76 15.32 -19.08
CA ILE A 75 2.39 16.59 -18.45
C ILE A 75 3.59 17.22 -17.74
N ASP A 76 4.35 16.42 -17.01
CA ASP A 76 5.55 16.86 -16.28
C ASP A 76 6.58 15.71 -16.16
N ALA A 77 7.55 15.72 -17.07
CA ALA A 77 8.64 14.75 -17.13
C ALA A 77 9.66 14.88 -15.97
N ASN A 78 9.48 15.84 -15.06
CA ASN A 78 10.36 16.03 -13.90
C ASN A 78 9.64 15.76 -12.57
N ASN A 79 8.47 15.14 -12.62
CA ASN A 79 7.72 14.84 -11.41
C ASN A 79 8.24 13.56 -10.73
N PRO A 80 8.82 13.62 -9.50
CA PRO A 80 9.41 12.47 -8.83
C PRO A 80 8.37 11.40 -8.48
N GLU A 81 7.09 11.78 -8.27
CA GLU A 81 6.03 10.82 -7.93
C GLU A 81 5.65 9.89 -9.10
N VAL A 82 5.80 10.38 -10.33
CA VAL A 82 5.57 9.59 -11.55
C VAL A 82 6.59 8.45 -11.61
N TYR A 83 7.88 8.77 -11.41
CA TYR A 83 8.96 7.77 -11.46
C TYR A 83 8.90 6.80 -10.27
N GLU A 84 8.58 7.27 -9.07
CA GLU A 84 8.34 6.36 -7.95
C GLU A 84 7.21 5.37 -8.25
N ALA A 85 6.12 5.82 -8.86
CA ALA A 85 5.01 4.95 -9.21
C ALA A 85 5.37 3.99 -10.36
N PHE A 86 6.15 4.39 -11.37
CA PHE A 86 6.71 3.48 -12.37
C PHE A 86 7.60 2.41 -11.72
N ALA A 87 8.46 2.80 -10.78
CA ALA A 87 9.32 1.87 -10.07
C ALA A 87 8.50 0.78 -9.35
N LEU A 88 7.41 1.15 -8.70
CA LEU A 88 6.51 0.19 -8.04
C LEU A 88 5.83 -0.77 -9.04
N VAL A 89 5.43 -0.28 -10.22
CA VAL A 89 4.87 -1.13 -11.27
C VAL A 89 5.93 -2.12 -11.76
N TYR A 90 7.12 -1.65 -12.13
CA TYR A 90 8.18 -2.51 -12.64
C TYR A 90 8.68 -3.52 -11.59
N GLN A 91 8.76 -3.13 -10.33
CA GLN A 91 9.05 -4.06 -9.23
C GLN A 91 8.00 -5.18 -9.17
N SER A 92 6.72 -4.85 -9.31
CA SER A 92 5.62 -5.81 -9.22
C SER A 92 5.51 -6.72 -10.44
N THR A 93 5.97 -6.27 -11.60
CA THR A 93 6.00 -7.06 -12.85
C THR A 93 7.31 -7.82 -13.03
N GLY A 94 8.29 -7.67 -12.12
CA GLY A 94 9.57 -8.39 -12.15
C GLY A 94 10.64 -7.74 -13.04
N GLU A 95 10.40 -6.53 -13.51
CA GLU A 95 11.32 -5.73 -14.35
C GLU A 95 12.26 -4.93 -13.44
N TYR A 96 13.14 -5.62 -12.71
CA TYR A 96 13.88 -5.06 -11.57
C TYR A 96 14.88 -3.97 -11.95
N GLU A 97 15.51 -4.07 -13.10
CA GLU A 97 16.44 -3.05 -13.62
C GLU A 97 15.71 -1.73 -13.88
N LEU A 98 14.52 -1.80 -14.50
CA LEU A 98 13.67 -0.63 -14.74
C LEU A 98 13.10 -0.07 -13.42
N ALA A 99 12.80 -0.94 -12.46
CA ALA A 99 12.35 -0.50 -11.14
C ALA A 99 13.45 0.33 -10.46
N GLU A 100 14.69 -0.16 -10.45
CA GLU A 100 15.81 0.54 -9.83
C GLU A 100 16.12 1.86 -10.53
N GLU A 101 16.13 1.89 -11.86
CA GLU A 101 16.34 3.11 -12.64
C GLU A 101 15.33 4.19 -12.26
N ASN A 102 14.04 3.80 -12.18
CA ASN A 102 12.98 4.73 -11.85
C ASN A 102 13.02 5.20 -10.39
N PHE A 103 13.38 4.34 -9.42
CA PHE A 103 13.63 4.78 -8.04
C PHE A 103 14.76 5.81 -7.97
N ARG A 104 15.88 5.54 -8.63
CA ARG A 104 17.02 6.45 -8.67
C ARG A 104 16.68 7.78 -9.36
N LYS A 105 15.90 7.73 -10.43
CA LYS A 105 15.41 8.94 -11.13
C LYS A 105 14.53 9.78 -10.20
N ALA A 106 13.56 9.17 -9.51
CA ALA A 106 12.70 9.87 -8.55
C ALA A 106 13.52 10.56 -7.45
N ILE A 107 14.50 9.85 -6.85
CA ILE A 107 15.37 10.40 -5.82
C ILE A 107 16.30 11.49 -6.37
N SER A 108 16.71 11.42 -7.64
CA SER A 108 17.53 12.47 -8.26
C SER A 108 16.75 13.77 -8.45
N LEU A 109 15.45 13.67 -8.73
CA LEU A 109 14.52 14.81 -8.91
C LEU A 109 14.13 15.44 -7.57
N ASP A 110 13.93 14.62 -6.53
CA ASP A 110 13.69 15.09 -5.16
C ASP A 110 14.53 14.27 -4.17
N LYS A 111 15.63 14.85 -3.72
CA LYS A 111 16.55 14.21 -2.77
C LYS A 111 15.92 13.95 -1.39
N ASN A 112 14.86 14.68 -1.05
CA ASN A 112 14.17 14.57 0.23
C ASN A 112 12.91 13.71 0.16
N PHE A 113 12.69 12.99 -0.93
CA PHE A 113 11.51 12.16 -1.14
C PHE A 113 11.56 10.89 -0.26
N SER A 114 11.27 11.05 1.04
CA SER A 114 11.34 9.99 2.05
C SER A 114 10.49 8.77 1.70
N ARG A 115 9.29 8.95 1.14
CA ARG A 115 8.43 7.83 0.70
C ARG A 115 9.13 6.99 -0.38
N CYS A 116 9.70 7.63 -1.38
CA CYS A 116 10.43 6.93 -2.45
C CYS A 116 11.64 6.18 -1.91
N ARG A 117 12.44 6.82 -1.04
CA ARG A 117 13.60 6.16 -0.42
C ARG A 117 13.20 4.95 0.42
N ASN A 118 12.10 5.04 1.17
CA ASN A 118 11.58 3.89 1.94
C ASN A 118 11.14 2.74 1.02
N ASN A 119 10.47 3.04 -0.09
CA ASN A 119 10.06 2.03 -1.07
C ASN A 119 11.28 1.43 -1.79
N TYR A 120 12.25 2.26 -2.14
CA TYR A 120 13.52 1.80 -2.73
C TYR A 120 14.31 0.90 -1.76
N ALA A 121 14.33 1.24 -0.49
CA ALA A 121 14.95 0.40 0.54
C ALA A 121 14.26 -0.97 0.64
N ALA A 122 12.93 -1.01 0.59
CA ALA A 122 12.18 -2.27 0.59
C ALA A 122 12.49 -3.12 -0.67
N PHE A 123 12.62 -2.46 -1.83
CA PHE A 123 13.07 -3.11 -3.05
C PHE A 123 14.49 -3.68 -2.90
N LEU A 124 15.46 -2.89 -2.44
CA LEU A 124 16.85 -3.33 -2.21
C LEU A 124 16.90 -4.49 -1.21
N TYR A 125 16.10 -4.44 -0.15
CA TYR A 125 15.97 -5.54 0.81
C TYR A 125 15.52 -6.84 0.14
N SER A 126 14.53 -6.77 -0.75
CA SER A 126 14.04 -7.93 -1.51
C SER A 126 15.10 -8.51 -2.44
N GLN A 127 16.03 -7.68 -2.91
CA GLN A 127 17.20 -8.07 -3.72
C GLN A 127 18.40 -8.49 -2.85
N GLN A 128 18.23 -8.63 -1.52
CA GLN A 128 19.28 -8.97 -0.55
C GLN A 128 20.42 -7.94 -0.46
N ARG A 129 20.21 -6.73 -0.96
CA ARG A 129 21.15 -5.61 -0.92
C ARG A 129 20.95 -4.80 0.37
N TYR A 130 21.13 -5.48 1.51
CA TYR A 130 20.74 -4.96 2.83
C TYR A 130 21.50 -3.69 3.23
N LYS A 131 22.79 -3.58 2.86
CA LYS A 131 23.59 -2.40 3.18
C LYS A 131 23.09 -1.15 2.46
N GLU A 132 22.78 -1.27 1.18
CA GLU A 132 22.22 -0.17 0.40
C GLU A 132 20.81 0.20 0.87
N ALA A 133 20.01 -0.80 1.30
CA ALA A 133 18.71 -0.55 1.91
C ALA A 133 18.84 0.24 3.21
N GLU A 134 19.79 -0.13 4.08
CA GLU A 134 20.08 0.59 5.32
C GLU A 134 20.45 2.06 5.04
N GLU A 135 21.30 2.34 4.07
CA GLU A 135 21.71 3.69 3.69
C GLU A 135 20.51 4.58 3.29
N GLN A 136 19.55 4.02 2.54
CA GLN A 136 18.32 4.76 2.22
C GLN A 136 17.47 5.01 3.47
N LEU A 137 17.33 4.01 4.34
CA LEU A 137 16.54 4.11 5.56
C LEU A 137 17.13 5.05 6.60
N ASP A 138 18.45 5.07 6.75
CA ASP A 138 19.16 6.03 7.63
C ASP A 138 18.89 7.49 7.24
N TYR A 139 18.61 7.73 5.96
CA TYR A 139 18.15 9.04 5.51
C TYR A 139 16.68 9.29 5.91
N VAL A 140 15.80 8.32 5.65
CA VAL A 140 14.36 8.43 5.89
C VAL A 140 14.04 8.64 7.37
N VAL A 141 14.71 7.91 8.27
CA VAL A 141 14.42 8.00 9.73
C VAL A 141 14.78 9.34 10.34
N LYS A 142 15.53 10.19 9.65
CA LYS A 142 15.85 11.58 10.06
C LYS A 142 14.73 12.55 9.69
N ASP A 143 13.88 12.23 8.72
CA ASP A 143 12.75 13.05 8.32
C ASP A 143 11.62 12.96 9.35
N THR A 144 11.56 13.95 10.24
CA THR A 144 10.56 13.99 11.33
C THR A 144 9.14 14.27 10.85
N LEU A 145 8.97 14.75 9.63
CA LEU A 145 7.67 15.07 9.02
C LEU A 145 7.10 13.90 8.22
N TYR A 146 7.90 12.87 7.95
CA TYR A 146 7.44 11.72 7.20
C TYR A 146 6.51 10.83 8.04
N SER A 147 5.24 10.74 7.65
CA SER A 147 4.23 9.95 8.37
C SER A 147 4.53 8.43 8.40
N GLY A 148 5.25 7.91 7.41
CA GLY A 148 5.71 6.52 7.34
C GLY A 148 6.96 6.22 8.16
N ARG A 149 7.47 7.17 8.95
CA ARG A 149 8.69 7.02 9.74
C ARG A 149 8.68 5.83 10.70
N PRO A 150 7.57 5.45 11.38
CA PRO A 150 7.53 4.22 12.18
C PRO A 150 7.87 2.98 11.36
N ASN A 151 7.30 2.84 10.16
CA ASN A 151 7.59 1.72 9.26
C ASN A 151 9.02 1.77 8.72
N ALA A 152 9.59 2.96 8.49
CA ALA A 152 10.98 3.09 8.09
C ALA A 152 11.94 2.58 9.19
N PHE A 153 11.66 2.84 10.47
CA PHE A 153 12.40 2.26 11.58
C PHE A 153 12.27 0.73 11.66
N VAL A 154 11.07 0.19 11.37
CA VAL A 154 10.88 -1.27 11.28
C VAL A 154 11.75 -1.86 10.17
N ASN A 155 11.69 -1.26 8.97
CA ASN A 155 12.50 -1.71 7.83
C ASN A 155 14.00 -1.61 8.13
N LEU A 156 14.44 -0.56 8.81
CA LEU A 156 15.82 -0.39 9.26
C LEU A 156 16.25 -1.50 10.22
N GLY A 157 15.41 -1.82 11.21
CA GLY A 157 15.64 -2.93 12.12
C GLY A 157 15.78 -4.26 11.39
N LEU A 158 14.89 -4.54 10.43
CA LEU A 158 14.96 -5.74 9.62
C LEU A 158 16.26 -5.81 8.77
N CYS A 159 16.69 -4.69 8.18
CA CYS A 159 17.96 -4.62 7.44
C CYS A 159 19.15 -4.91 8.37
N ARG A 160 19.18 -4.31 9.55
CA ARG A 160 20.26 -4.50 10.53
C ARG A 160 20.33 -5.94 11.04
N LEU A 161 19.20 -6.61 11.24
CA LEU A 161 19.19 -8.05 11.55
C LEU A 161 19.86 -8.89 10.44
N LYS A 162 19.61 -8.55 9.18
CA LYS A 162 20.26 -9.22 8.04
C LYS A 162 21.75 -8.92 7.93
N LEU A 163 22.19 -7.81 8.48
CA LEU A 163 23.60 -7.39 8.59
C LEU A 163 24.26 -7.88 9.89
N PHE A 164 23.57 -8.69 10.71
CA PHE A 164 24.01 -9.18 12.02
C PHE A 164 24.27 -8.08 13.06
N ASP A 165 23.73 -6.88 12.86
CA ASP A 165 23.71 -5.80 13.84
C ASP A 165 22.44 -5.90 14.70
N THR A 166 22.45 -6.82 15.67
CA THR A 166 21.31 -7.07 16.55
C THR A 166 21.04 -5.88 17.46
N GLN A 167 22.08 -5.18 17.95
CA GLN A 167 21.91 -4.00 18.80
C GLN A 167 21.26 -2.86 18.04
N GLY A 168 21.79 -2.50 16.87
CA GLY A 168 21.18 -1.46 16.03
C GLY A 168 19.78 -1.80 15.58
N ALA A 169 19.47 -3.09 15.33
CA ALA A 169 18.12 -3.54 15.04
C ALA A 169 17.16 -3.31 16.21
N GLU A 170 17.58 -3.67 17.42
CA GLU A 170 16.78 -3.44 18.62
C GLU A 170 16.49 -1.97 18.84
N GLU A 171 17.48 -1.09 18.71
CA GLU A 171 17.30 0.36 18.82
C GLU A 171 16.28 0.87 17.80
N ALA A 172 16.33 0.38 16.55
CA ALA A 172 15.39 0.75 15.49
C ALA A 172 13.96 0.31 15.84
N PHE A 173 13.76 -0.94 16.28
CA PHE A 173 12.43 -1.43 16.67
C PHE A 173 11.87 -0.69 17.90
N VAL A 174 12.68 -0.36 18.88
CA VAL A 174 12.26 0.46 20.03
C VAL A 174 11.82 1.85 19.56
N ARG A 175 12.53 2.47 18.61
CA ARG A 175 12.11 3.73 18.01
C ARG A 175 10.80 3.60 17.24
N ALA A 176 10.59 2.51 16.52
CA ALA A 176 9.31 2.23 15.85
C ALA A 176 8.15 2.18 16.86
N LEU A 177 8.31 1.43 17.97
CA LEU A 177 7.28 1.29 19.00
C LEU A 177 7.05 2.59 19.80
N ALA A 178 8.02 3.47 19.90
CA ALA A 178 7.81 4.79 20.50
C ALA A 178 6.81 5.64 19.71
N MET A 179 6.65 5.39 18.41
CA MET A 179 5.74 6.10 17.51
C MET A 179 4.48 5.29 17.19
N ASP A 180 4.59 3.96 17.08
CA ASP A 180 3.47 3.04 16.86
C ASP A 180 3.60 1.85 17.82
N ARG A 181 2.96 1.95 18.97
CA ARG A 181 3.01 0.94 20.05
C ARG A 181 2.42 -0.40 19.68
N THR A 182 1.68 -0.47 18.58
CA THR A 182 0.94 -1.64 18.12
C THR A 182 1.58 -2.31 16.91
N ASN A 183 2.76 -1.87 16.48
CA ASN A 183 3.42 -2.43 15.33
C ASN A 183 3.79 -3.91 15.57
N PRO A 184 3.16 -4.87 14.87
CA PRO A 184 3.31 -6.28 15.19
C PRO A 184 4.70 -6.82 14.84
N ILE A 185 5.36 -6.25 13.83
CA ILE A 185 6.71 -6.69 13.42
C ILE A 185 7.72 -6.28 14.49
N ALA A 186 7.70 -5.02 14.91
CA ALA A 186 8.61 -4.55 15.94
C ALA A 186 8.41 -5.28 17.28
N LEU A 187 7.15 -5.54 17.68
CA LEU A 187 6.83 -6.31 18.90
C LEU A 187 7.38 -7.75 18.82
N TYR A 188 7.15 -8.43 17.69
CA TYR A 188 7.63 -9.78 17.49
C TYR A 188 9.16 -9.86 17.49
N GLU A 189 9.83 -8.99 16.75
CA GLU A 189 11.29 -8.99 16.65
C GLU A 189 11.97 -8.64 17.98
N LEU A 190 11.43 -7.69 18.74
CA LEU A 190 11.93 -7.39 20.09
C LEU A 190 11.71 -8.56 21.04
N ALA A 191 10.57 -9.24 20.99
CA ALA A 191 10.34 -10.42 21.79
C ALA A 191 11.36 -11.52 21.45
N ARG A 192 11.64 -11.72 20.16
CA ARG A 192 12.63 -12.71 19.69
C ARG A 192 14.06 -12.35 20.13
N ILE A 193 14.48 -11.09 19.92
CA ILE A 193 15.81 -10.60 20.32
C ILE A 193 16.01 -10.79 21.84
N ARG A 194 15.01 -10.43 22.65
CA ARG A 194 15.08 -10.56 24.11
C ARG A 194 15.05 -12.04 24.54
N TYR A 195 14.31 -12.90 23.86
CA TYR A 195 14.34 -14.33 24.10
C TYR A 195 15.73 -14.91 23.81
N GLU A 196 16.35 -14.57 22.67
CA GLU A 196 17.70 -15.01 22.30
C GLU A 196 18.77 -14.49 23.29
N ALA A 197 18.56 -13.32 23.86
CA ALA A 197 19.40 -12.76 24.95
C ALA A 197 19.08 -13.37 26.34
N GLN A 198 18.17 -14.35 26.45
CA GLN A 198 17.71 -14.97 27.69
C GLN A 198 17.00 -14.01 28.65
N ASP A 199 16.64 -12.81 28.22
CA ASP A 199 15.79 -11.87 28.98
C ASP A 199 14.31 -12.24 28.75
N TYR A 200 13.91 -13.36 29.33
CA TYR A 200 12.58 -13.94 29.12
C TYR A 200 11.47 -13.03 29.65
N ALA A 201 11.72 -12.32 30.74
CA ALA A 201 10.72 -11.41 31.31
C ALA A 201 10.36 -10.27 30.36
N THR A 202 11.36 -9.65 29.71
CA THR A 202 11.13 -8.59 28.73
C THR A 202 10.57 -9.16 27.43
N ALA A 203 11.06 -10.34 26.99
CA ALA A 203 10.56 -11.04 25.82
C ALA A 203 9.05 -11.33 25.94
N THR A 204 8.60 -11.84 27.08
CA THR A 204 7.19 -12.14 27.36
C THR A 204 6.34 -10.88 27.29
N LYS A 205 6.78 -9.74 27.83
CA LYS A 205 6.04 -8.47 27.76
C LYS A 205 5.80 -8.02 26.30
N TYR A 206 6.82 -8.09 25.46
CA TYR A 206 6.64 -7.76 24.03
C TYR A 206 5.75 -8.77 23.32
N TYR A 207 5.93 -10.06 23.62
CA TYR A 207 5.13 -11.13 23.03
C TYR A 207 3.65 -11.05 23.43
N ASP A 208 3.36 -10.76 24.69
CA ASP A 208 1.98 -10.57 25.15
C ASP A 208 1.30 -9.41 24.41
N THR A 209 1.99 -8.30 24.22
CA THR A 209 1.47 -7.20 23.40
C THR A 209 1.28 -7.64 21.95
N TYR A 210 2.26 -8.33 21.34
CA TYR A 210 2.18 -8.86 19.98
C TYR A 210 0.90 -9.69 19.77
N ARG A 211 0.64 -10.65 20.66
CA ARG A 211 -0.53 -11.55 20.51
C ARG A 211 -1.88 -10.85 20.68
N THR A 212 -1.93 -9.67 21.33
CA THR A 212 -3.16 -8.89 21.42
C THR A 212 -3.47 -8.09 20.15
N VAL A 213 -2.44 -7.69 19.41
CA VAL A 213 -2.60 -6.85 18.20
C VAL A 213 -2.76 -7.67 16.93
N VAL A 214 -2.34 -8.93 16.89
CA VAL A 214 -2.48 -9.78 15.71
C VAL A 214 -3.75 -10.63 15.80
N ARG A 215 -4.55 -10.63 14.73
CA ARG A 215 -5.75 -11.50 14.65
C ARG A 215 -5.40 -12.99 14.59
N LYS A 216 -4.29 -13.31 13.92
CA LYS A 216 -3.80 -14.67 13.73
C LYS A 216 -2.29 -14.64 13.83
N GLN A 217 -1.76 -15.40 14.78
CA GLN A 217 -0.31 -15.54 14.92
C GLN A 217 0.28 -16.32 13.74
N SER A 218 1.47 -15.94 13.31
CA SER A 218 2.27 -16.71 12.34
C SER A 218 2.82 -18.00 12.97
N ALA A 219 3.30 -18.92 12.14
CA ALA A 219 3.99 -20.11 12.64
C ALA A 219 5.19 -19.75 13.53
N ALA A 220 5.96 -18.73 13.14
CA ALA A 220 7.09 -18.22 13.94
C ALA A 220 6.63 -17.61 15.27
N GLY A 221 5.52 -16.84 15.26
CA GLY A 221 4.92 -16.30 16.49
C GLY A 221 4.49 -17.40 17.46
N LEU A 222 3.82 -18.44 16.97
CA LEU A 222 3.43 -19.59 17.81
C LEU A 222 4.64 -20.36 18.34
N LEU A 223 5.69 -20.53 17.54
CA LEU A 223 6.92 -21.18 17.98
C LEU A 223 7.60 -20.37 19.10
N LEU A 224 7.69 -19.06 18.95
CA LEU A 224 8.21 -18.17 20.00
C LEU A 224 7.36 -18.28 21.29
N GLY A 225 6.02 -18.33 21.15
CA GLY A 225 5.12 -18.57 22.29
C GLY A 225 5.38 -19.88 23.02
N ILE A 226 5.62 -20.99 22.30
CA ILE A 226 6.01 -22.27 22.88
C ILE A 226 7.32 -22.12 23.66
N GLN A 227 8.32 -21.46 23.07
CA GLN A 227 9.63 -21.28 23.65
C GLN A 227 9.58 -20.44 24.95
N LEU A 228 8.80 -19.36 24.95
CA LEU A 228 8.60 -18.52 26.13
C LEU A 228 7.84 -19.24 27.22
N ALA A 229 6.74 -19.94 26.89
CA ALA A 229 5.98 -20.73 27.85
C ALA A 229 6.84 -21.85 28.50
N LYS A 230 7.68 -22.49 27.70
CA LYS A 230 8.65 -23.49 28.20
C LYS A 230 9.68 -22.86 29.15
N ALA A 231 10.21 -21.68 28.83
CA ALA A 231 11.16 -20.96 29.67
C ALA A 231 10.54 -20.52 31.02
N ASP A 232 9.24 -20.19 31.01
CA ASP A 232 8.47 -19.82 32.20
C ASP A 232 7.92 -21.04 32.99
N GLY A 233 7.99 -22.25 32.41
CA GLY A 233 7.46 -23.47 33.00
C GLY A 233 5.93 -23.62 32.85
N ASP A 234 5.27 -22.77 32.07
CA ASP A 234 3.82 -22.81 31.81
C ASP A 234 3.47 -23.91 30.79
N LYS A 235 3.18 -25.11 31.31
CA LYS A 235 2.83 -26.30 30.53
C LYS A 235 1.52 -26.12 29.73
N ASP A 236 0.57 -25.38 30.25
CA ASP A 236 -0.73 -25.21 29.62
C ASP A 236 -0.63 -24.31 28.40
N SER A 237 0.07 -23.18 28.51
CA SER A 237 0.38 -22.32 27.38
C SER A 237 1.26 -22.99 26.33
N GLU A 238 2.31 -23.76 26.77
CA GLU A 238 3.15 -24.55 25.86
C GLU A 238 2.30 -25.50 25.01
N ALA A 239 1.45 -26.30 25.66
CA ALA A 239 0.57 -27.24 24.97
C ALA A 239 -0.44 -26.56 24.03
N SER A 240 -1.03 -25.45 24.46
CA SER A 240 -1.95 -24.64 23.66
C SER A 240 -1.31 -24.12 22.38
N TYR A 241 -0.14 -23.50 22.48
CA TYR A 241 0.58 -22.98 21.30
C TYR A 241 1.05 -24.12 20.38
N ALA A 242 1.52 -25.26 20.96
CA ALA A 242 1.92 -26.42 20.17
C ALA A 242 0.74 -27.01 19.37
N LEU A 243 -0.45 -27.09 20.00
CA LEU A 243 -1.67 -27.53 19.34
C LEU A 243 -2.06 -26.57 18.20
N ALA A 244 -2.01 -25.26 18.46
CA ALA A 244 -2.29 -24.24 17.44
C ALA A 244 -1.29 -24.34 16.27
N LEU A 245 0.00 -24.46 16.55
CA LEU A 245 1.04 -24.60 15.52
C LEU A 245 0.80 -25.84 14.66
N ARG A 246 0.49 -26.98 15.28
CA ARG A 246 0.19 -28.23 14.58
C ARG A 246 -1.04 -28.08 13.67
N ASN A 247 -2.11 -27.48 14.17
CA ASN A 247 -3.38 -27.45 13.46
C ASN A 247 -3.40 -26.39 12.34
N LEU A 248 -2.77 -25.23 12.57
CA LEU A 248 -2.79 -24.10 11.63
C LEU A 248 -1.65 -24.18 10.60
N TYR A 249 -0.51 -24.77 11.00
CA TYR A 249 0.72 -24.78 10.18
C TYR A 249 1.42 -26.14 10.15
N PRO A 250 0.73 -27.25 9.83
CA PRO A 250 1.26 -28.61 9.92
C PRO A 250 2.47 -28.89 9.04
N LYS A 251 2.66 -28.09 7.97
CA LYS A 251 3.77 -28.24 7.01
C LYS A 251 4.87 -27.18 7.18
N SER A 252 4.75 -26.26 8.14
CA SER A 252 5.73 -25.19 8.31
C SER A 252 7.08 -25.70 8.84
N ALA A 253 8.13 -24.95 8.55
CA ALA A 253 9.48 -25.24 9.07
C ALA A 253 9.51 -25.19 10.60
N GLU A 254 8.75 -24.28 11.20
CA GLU A 254 8.62 -24.09 12.64
C GLU A 254 8.01 -25.31 13.32
N TYR A 255 6.94 -25.88 12.73
CA TYR A 255 6.35 -27.11 13.28
C TYR A 255 7.32 -28.31 13.16
N GLN A 256 8.07 -28.41 12.05
CA GLN A 256 9.08 -29.44 11.91
C GLN A 256 10.24 -29.26 12.93
N ALA A 257 10.65 -28.00 13.18
CA ALA A 257 11.65 -27.69 14.21
C ALA A 257 11.15 -28.05 15.60
N TYR A 258 9.91 -27.68 15.95
CA TYR A 258 9.28 -28.09 17.22
C TYR A 258 9.25 -29.61 17.40
N LYS A 259 8.80 -30.36 16.37
CA LYS A 259 8.76 -31.87 16.46
C LYS A 259 10.13 -32.48 16.69
N ARG A 260 11.19 -31.90 16.13
CA ARG A 260 12.56 -32.37 16.37
C ARG A 260 13.00 -32.12 17.81
N ALA A 261 12.68 -30.92 18.34
CA ALA A 261 13.04 -30.56 19.71
C ALA A 261 12.32 -31.39 20.80
N VAL A 262 11.09 -31.87 20.50
CA VAL A 262 10.32 -32.71 21.46
C VAL A 262 10.76 -34.18 21.43
N LYS A 263 11.45 -34.66 20.38
CA LYS A 263 11.93 -36.02 20.24
C LYS A 263 13.31 -36.27 20.89
N GLN A 264 13.99 -35.19 21.24
CA GLN A 264 15.28 -35.22 21.97
C GLN A 264 15.06 -35.15 23.48
#